data_f413390668b16e6d632fc542c595ad22
#
_entry.id   f413390668b16e6d632fc542c595ad22
#
_cell.length_a   1.000
_cell.length_b   1.000
_cell.length_c   1.000
_cell.angle_alpha   90.00
_cell.angle_beta   90.00
_cell.angle_gamma   90.00
#
_symmetry.space_group_name_H-M   'P 1'
#
loop_
_entity.id
_entity.type
_entity.pdbx_description
1 polymer ?
#
loop_
_entity_poly.entity_id
_entity_poly.type
_entity_poly.pdbx_seq_one_letter_code
_entity_poly.pdbx_strand_id
1 'polypeptide(L)'
;TMKILLTLLLVTALVGVQSVDGYTQVISGYSDYERHMNHNMMQTHIEIENTVEQPVLVTMYIEGIDSTPIGVMMYKTTLVNGTVPISFGFSIPENETPTKTYVNIFTDYIHNGGVPIAPEFVMEEFK
;
A
#
# COMPACT_ATOMS: atom_id res chain seq x y z
N THR A 1 -25.18 36.85 11.17
CA THR A 1 -24.43 36.76 9.90
C THR A 1 -22.92 36.67 10.10
N MET A 2 -22.38 37.48 10.98
CA MET A 2 -20.93 37.44 11.29
C MET A 2 -20.51 36.10 11.89
N LYS A 3 -21.32 35.50 12.74
CA LYS A 3 -21.03 34.21 13.35
C LYS A 3 -20.98 33.09 12.30
N ILE A 4 -21.87 33.12 11.33
CA ILE A 4 -21.90 32.13 10.24
C ILE A 4 -20.66 32.27 9.37
N LEU A 5 -20.21 33.48 9.08
CA LEU A 5 -19.04 33.76 8.29
C LEU A 5 -17.77 33.24 8.97
N LEU A 6 -17.63 33.45 10.28
CA LEU A 6 -16.51 32.94 11.07
C LEU A 6 -16.45 31.41 11.09
N THR A 7 -17.63 30.78 11.24
CA THR A 7 -17.70 29.30 11.23
C THR A 7 -17.30 28.74 9.88
N LEU A 8 -17.73 29.36 8.78
CA LEU A 8 -17.35 28.96 7.43
C LEU A 8 -15.85 29.11 7.19
N LEU A 9 -15.24 30.19 7.68
CA LEU A 9 -13.80 30.39 7.55
C LEU A 9 -13.00 29.33 8.31
N LEU A 10 -13.43 28.95 9.50
CA LEU A 10 -12.78 27.90 10.29
C LEU A 10 -12.86 26.55 9.59
N VAL A 11 -14.03 26.18 9.06
CA VAL A 11 -14.20 24.92 8.34
C VAL A 11 -13.33 24.91 7.08
N THR A 12 -13.29 26.00 6.33
CA THR A 12 -12.46 26.11 5.13
C THR A 12 -10.97 25.99 5.46
N ALA A 13 -10.52 26.59 6.56
CA ALA A 13 -9.13 26.50 6.98
C ALA A 13 -8.75 25.07 7.35
N LEU A 14 -9.61 24.33 8.05
CA LEU A 14 -9.37 22.92 8.40
C LEU A 14 -9.29 22.04 7.16
N VAL A 15 -10.19 22.21 6.22
CA VAL A 15 -10.18 21.47 4.95
C VAL A 15 -8.92 21.81 4.15
N GLY A 16 -8.53 23.09 4.12
CA GLY A 16 -7.32 23.53 3.44
C GLY A 16 -6.06 22.90 4.01
N VAL A 17 -5.95 22.82 5.34
CA VAL A 17 -4.81 22.18 6.01
C VAL A 17 -4.74 20.70 5.68
N GLN A 18 -5.86 19.99 5.70
CA GLN A 18 -5.92 18.57 5.33
C GLN A 18 -5.52 18.33 3.86
N SER A 19 -5.88 19.24 2.97
CA SER A 19 -5.52 19.14 1.55
C SER A 19 -4.03 19.34 1.29
N VAL A 20 -3.36 20.19 2.09
CA VAL A 20 -1.93 20.48 1.94
C VAL A 20 -1.07 19.25 2.25
N ASP A 21 -1.47 18.44 3.23
CA ASP A 21 -0.70 17.27 3.64
C ASP A 21 -0.81 16.10 2.66
N GLY A 22 -1.79 16.15 1.76
CA GLY A 22 -2.00 15.08 0.80
C GLY A 22 -2.62 13.84 1.45
N TYR A 23 -2.82 12.83 0.62
CA TYR A 23 -3.49 11.61 1.04
C TYR A 23 -3.01 10.45 0.17
N THR A 24 -2.64 9.36 0.82
CA THR A 24 -2.19 8.13 0.15
C THR A 24 -2.78 6.94 0.89
N GLN A 25 -3.41 6.04 0.16
CA GLN A 25 -4.03 4.85 0.76
C GLN A 25 -4.13 3.73 -0.25
N VAL A 26 -3.86 2.50 0.20
CA VAL A 26 -4.19 1.30 -0.58
C VAL A 26 -5.69 1.09 -0.47
N ILE A 27 -6.38 1.09 -1.60
CA ILE A 27 -7.85 0.99 -1.62
C ILE A 27 -8.37 -0.39 -1.98
N SER A 28 -7.56 -1.21 -2.65
CA SER A 28 -7.93 -2.57 -3.00
C SER A 28 -6.70 -3.40 -3.32
N GLY A 29 -6.86 -4.71 -3.24
CA GLY A 29 -5.79 -5.61 -3.61
C GLY A 29 -6.26 -7.05 -3.62
N TYR A 30 -5.62 -7.87 -4.44
CA TYR A 30 -5.82 -9.31 -4.49
C TYR A 30 -4.56 -9.98 -5.02
N SER A 31 -4.46 -11.28 -4.80
CA SER A 31 -3.34 -12.08 -5.31
C SER A 31 -3.84 -13.22 -6.17
N ASP A 32 -3.16 -13.43 -7.30
CA ASP A 32 -3.34 -14.61 -8.16
C ASP A 32 -2.24 -15.59 -7.82
N TYR A 33 -2.63 -16.80 -7.48
CA TYR A 33 -1.70 -17.85 -7.10
C TYR A 33 -1.81 -19.01 -8.08
N GLU A 34 -0.69 -19.35 -8.74
CA GLU A 34 -0.63 -20.45 -9.70
C GLU A 34 0.48 -21.41 -9.32
N ARG A 35 0.15 -22.70 -9.35
CA ARG A 35 1.12 -23.77 -9.14
C ARG A 35 1.64 -24.26 -10.49
N HIS A 36 2.93 -24.06 -10.72
CA HIS A 36 3.62 -24.61 -11.88
C HIS A 36 4.43 -25.85 -11.49
N MET A 37 4.92 -26.60 -12.50
CA MET A 37 5.53 -27.92 -12.29
C MET A 37 6.60 -27.97 -11.20
N ASN A 38 7.46 -26.96 -11.11
CA ASN A 38 8.59 -26.95 -10.17
C ASN A 38 8.57 -25.77 -9.21
N HIS A 39 7.59 -24.88 -9.33
CA HIS A 39 7.50 -23.72 -8.46
C HIS A 39 6.11 -23.12 -8.52
N ASN A 40 5.79 -22.40 -7.47
CA ASN A 40 4.53 -21.69 -7.37
C ASN A 40 4.79 -20.21 -7.60
N MET A 41 3.92 -19.59 -8.38
CA MET A 41 4.00 -18.17 -8.68
C MET A 41 2.80 -17.45 -8.06
N MET A 42 3.05 -16.29 -7.46
CA MET A 42 1.98 -15.44 -6.96
C MET A 42 2.19 -14.05 -7.54
N GLN A 43 1.13 -13.50 -8.13
CA GLN A 43 1.09 -12.09 -8.52
C GLN A 43 0.15 -11.37 -7.60
N THR A 44 0.64 -10.29 -7.00
CA THR A 44 -0.15 -9.45 -6.11
C THR A 44 -0.42 -8.12 -6.80
N HIS A 45 -1.69 -7.75 -6.84
CA HIS A 45 -2.16 -6.53 -7.48
C HIS A 45 -2.77 -5.62 -6.43
N ILE A 46 -2.33 -4.37 -6.39
CA ILE A 46 -2.93 -3.36 -5.51
C ILE A 46 -3.25 -2.12 -6.29
N GLU A 47 -4.20 -1.36 -5.77
CA GLU A 47 -4.51 -0.01 -6.25
C GLU A 47 -4.29 0.97 -5.11
N ILE A 48 -3.54 2.03 -5.39
CA ILE A 48 -3.24 3.08 -4.42
C ILE A 48 -3.90 4.36 -4.89
N GLU A 49 -4.70 4.95 -4.02
CA GLU A 49 -5.25 6.29 -4.24
C GLU A 49 -4.28 7.31 -3.65
N ASN A 50 -3.92 8.30 -4.45
CA ASN A 50 -2.90 9.28 -4.08
C ASN A 50 -3.27 10.66 -4.61
N THR A 51 -3.14 11.68 -3.76
CA THR A 51 -3.50 13.06 -4.12
C THR A 51 -2.29 13.96 -4.36
N VAL A 52 -1.10 13.55 -3.94
CA VAL A 52 0.12 14.34 -4.07
C VAL A 52 1.21 13.52 -4.72
N GLU A 53 1.74 13.99 -5.84
CA GLU A 53 2.88 13.34 -6.48
C GLU A 53 4.07 13.30 -5.53
N GLN A 54 4.57 12.11 -5.24
CA GLN A 54 5.68 11.95 -4.30
C GLN A 54 6.39 10.62 -4.52
N PRO A 55 7.72 10.58 -4.24
CA PRO A 55 8.44 9.32 -4.23
C PRO A 55 8.08 8.52 -2.99
N VAL A 56 7.93 7.22 -3.16
CA VAL A 56 7.55 6.31 -2.07
C VAL A 56 8.31 5.00 -2.17
N LEU A 57 8.31 4.27 -1.07
CA LEU A 57 8.72 2.87 -1.00
C LEU A 57 7.49 2.04 -0.67
N VAL A 58 7.10 1.14 -1.57
CA VAL A 58 6.00 0.20 -1.31
C VAL A 58 6.62 -1.12 -0.90
N THR A 59 6.19 -1.67 0.23
CA THR A 59 6.66 -2.96 0.71
C THR A 59 5.51 -3.94 0.74
N MET A 60 5.79 -5.19 0.38
CA MET A 60 4.87 -6.30 0.53
C MET A 60 5.56 -7.40 1.30
N TYR A 61 4.93 -7.86 2.35
CA TYR A 61 5.38 -8.97 3.16
C TYR A 61 4.34 -10.08 3.08
N ILE A 62 4.79 -11.27 2.71
CA ILE A 62 3.90 -12.43 2.54
C ILE A 62 4.13 -13.40 3.67
N GLU A 63 3.04 -13.80 4.28
CA GLU A 63 2.99 -14.71 5.42
C GLU A 63 2.22 -15.96 5.04
N GLY A 64 2.70 -17.09 5.51
CA GLY A 64 2.05 -18.37 5.29
C GLY A 64 1.32 -18.87 6.54
N ILE A 65 1.09 -20.19 6.59
CA ILE A 65 0.43 -20.86 7.70
C ILE A 65 1.25 -20.64 8.99
N ASP A 66 0.55 -20.39 10.10
CA ASP A 66 1.15 -20.13 11.41
C ASP A 66 2.13 -18.95 11.39
N SER A 67 1.80 -17.93 10.60
CA SER A 67 2.61 -16.71 10.48
C SER A 67 4.03 -16.95 9.98
N THR A 68 4.25 -18.02 9.25
CA THR A 68 5.55 -18.33 8.66
C THR A 68 5.92 -17.28 7.62
N PRO A 69 7.08 -16.61 7.73
CA PRO A 69 7.49 -15.65 6.71
C PRO A 69 7.84 -16.36 5.40
N ILE A 70 7.24 -15.92 4.30
CA ILE A 70 7.47 -16.47 2.97
C ILE A 70 8.36 -15.58 2.14
N GLY A 71 8.08 -14.28 2.13
CA GLY A 71 8.86 -13.38 1.32
C GLY A 71 8.52 -11.93 1.55
N VAL A 72 9.43 -11.07 1.11
CA VAL A 72 9.27 -9.62 1.16
C VAL A 72 9.71 -9.02 -0.16
N MET A 73 8.99 -8.00 -0.61
CA MET A 73 9.33 -7.24 -1.81
C MET A 73 9.28 -5.76 -1.48
N MET A 74 10.26 -5.03 -1.99
CA MET A 74 10.33 -3.58 -1.84
C MET A 74 10.42 -2.96 -3.22
N TYR A 75 9.66 -1.89 -3.43
CA TYR A 75 9.62 -1.21 -4.71
C TYR A 75 9.60 0.30 -4.51
N LYS A 76 10.64 0.97 -5.01
CA LYS A 76 10.69 2.43 -5.01
C LYS A 76 10.09 2.95 -6.30
N THR A 77 9.15 3.87 -6.16
CA THR A 77 8.50 4.50 -7.31
C THR A 77 8.01 5.89 -6.92
N THR A 78 7.54 6.63 -7.91
CA THR A 78 6.88 7.91 -7.67
C THR A 78 5.40 7.73 -7.93
N LEU A 79 4.58 7.98 -6.90
CA LEU A 79 3.13 7.95 -7.06
C LEU A 79 2.66 9.25 -7.68
N VAL A 80 1.87 9.16 -8.74
CA VAL A 80 1.22 10.30 -9.37
C VAL A 80 -0.13 10.56 -8.70
N ASN A 81 -0.72 11.73 -8.93
CA ASN A 81 -2.07 12.02 -8.47
C ASN A 81 -3.07 11.13 -9.19
N GLY A 82 -3.96 10.49 -8.44
CA GLY A 82 -4.99 9.61 -8.96
C GLY A 82 -4.89 8.20 -8.40
N THR A 83 -5.44 7.23 -9.11
CA THR A 83 -5.37 5.81 -8.76
C THR A 83 -4.20 5.17 -9.47
N VAL A 84 -3.28 4.60 -8.73
CA VAL A 84 -2.06 4.00 -9.25
C VAL A 84 -2.09 2.49 -9.04
N PRO A 85 -2.09 1.68 -10.12
CA PRO A 85 -1.99 0.23 -9.99
C PRO A 85 -0.52 -0.18 -9.83
N ILE A 86 -0.28 -1.13 -8.93
CA ILE A 86 1.06 -1.71 -8.73
C ILE A 86 0.90 -3.23 -8.64
N SER A 87 1.77 -3.96 -9.34
CA SER A 87 1.76 -5.40 -9.33
C SER A 87 3.16 -5.93 -9.00
N PHE A 88 3.20 -6.97 -8.16
CA PHE A 88 4.43 -7.66 -7.80
C PHE A 88 4.31 -9.14 -8.12
N GLY A 89 5.39 -9.72 -8.63
CA GLY A 89 5.49 -11.16 -8.82
C GLY A 89 6.40 -11.78 -7.77
N PHE A 90 5.97 -12.91 -7.21
CA PHE A 90 6.72 -13.65 -6.20
C PHE A 90 6.86 -15.10 -6.61
N SER A 91 8.02 -15.68 -6.32
CA SER A 91 8.21 -17.14 -6.37
C SER A 91 7.98 -17.66 -4.95
N ILE A 92 7.02 -18.57 -4.80
CA ILE A 92 6.65 -19.12 -3.49
C ILE A 92 7.28 -20.51 -3.36
N PRO A 93 7.96 -20.82 -2.24
CA PRO A 93 8.49 -22.18 -2.03
C PRO A 93 7.41 -23.25 -2.12
N GLU A 94 7.75 -24.42 -2.67
CA GLU A 94 6.79 -25.50 -2.94
C GLU A 94 5.99 -25.95 -1.72
N ASN A 95 6.63 -25.95 -0.56
CA ASN A 95 6.03 -26.42 0.68
C ASN A 95 5.32 -25.31 1.48
N GLU A 96 5.25 -24.11 0.94
CA GLU A 96 4.61 -22.99 1.60
C GLU A 96 3.30 -22.59 0.93
N THR A 97 2.34 -22.17 1.75
CA THR A 97 1.05 -21.69 1.25
C THR A 97 0.84 -20.26 1.77
N PRO A 98 0.74 -19.27 0.87
CA PRO A 98 0.49 -17.90 1.31
C PRO A 98 -0.91 -17.75 1.91
N THR A 99 -1.03 -17.03 3.01
CA THR A 99 -2.29 -16.79 3.69
C THR A 99 -2.62 -15.31 3.82
N LYS A 100 -1.59 -14.47 3.97
CA LYS A 100 -1.76 -13.03 4.12
C LYS A 100 -0.65 -12.27 3.42
N THR A 101 -1.00 -11.12 2.89
CA THR A 101 -0.02 -10.17 2.36
C THR A 101 -0.23 -8.83 3.04
N TYR A 102 0.84 -8.28 3.60
CA TYR A 102 0.83 -6.98 4.28
C TYR A 102 1.47 -5.96 3.36
N VAL A 103 0.75 -4.89 3.07
CA VAL A 103 1.23 -3.81 2.20
C VAL A 103 1.43 -2.55 3.04
N ASN A 104 2.61 -1.96 2.95
CA ASN A 104 2.93 -0.70 3.61
C ASN A 104 3.55 0.27 2.62
N ILE A 105 3.31 1.55 2.82
CA ILE A 105 3.86 2.61 1.99
C ILE A 105 4.65 3.55 2.90
N PHE A 106 5.92 3.76 2.54
CA PHE A 106 6.85 4.61 3.29
C PHE A 106 7.36 5.73 2.40
N THR A 107 7.88 6.79 3.00
CA THR A 107 8.53 7.88 2.25
C THR A 107 9.84 7.43 1.62
N ASP A 108 10.57 6.50 2.24
CA ASP A 108 11.87 5.99 1.79
C ASP A 108 12.23 4.74 2.61
N TYR A 109 13.39 4.17 2.37
CA TYR A 109 13.94 3.10 3.20
C TYR A 109 14.07 3.57 4.66
N ILE A 110 13.88 2.65 5.59
CA ILE A 110 13.96 2.96 7.03
C ILE A 110 15.33 3.54 7.40
N HIS A 111 16.41 2.98 6.85
CA HIS A 111 17.77 3.46 7.13
C HIS A 111 18.05 4.86 6.54
N ASN A 112 17.20 5.34 5.65
CA ASN A 112 17.25 6.70 5.11
C ASN A 112 16.23 7.64 5.77
N GLY A 113 15.69 7.25 6.92
CA GLY A 113 14.70 8.05 7.63
C GLY A 113 13.27 7.91 7.13
N GLY A 114 12.98 6.85 6.39
CA GLY A 114 11.63 6.61 5.87
C GLY A 114 10.61 6.39 6.98
N VAL A 115 9.43 6.95 6.80
CA VAL A 115 8.30 6.82 7.74
C VAL A 115 7.06 6.35 6.97
N PRO A 116 6.14 5.62 7.63
CA PRO A 116 4.90 5.21 6.98
C PRO A 116 4.00 6.42 6.70
N ILE A 117 3.38 6.43 5.52
CA ILE A 117 2.49 7.52 5.09
C ILE A 117 1.06 7.05 4.83
N ALA A 118 0.78 5.76 5.01
CA ALA A 118 -0.54 5.17 4.81
C ALA A 118 -0.79 4.09 5.85
N PRO A 119 -2.07 3.80 6.18
CA PRO A 119 -2.38 2.65 7.03
C PRO A 119 -1.93 1.36 6.35
N GLU A 120 -1.46 0.40 7.15
CA GLU A 120 -1.14 -0.93 6.65
C GLU A 120 -2.38 -1.58 6.04
N PHE A 121 -2.21 -2.17 4.86
CA PHE A 121 -3.27 -2.87 4.17
C PHE A 121 -2.98 -4.37 4.21
N VAL A 122 -3.94 -5.16 4.67
CA VAL A 122 -3.79 -6.61 4.79
C VAL A 122 -4.70 -7.28 3.78
N MET A 123 -4.11 -8.14 2.94
CA MET A 123 -4.84 -8.94 1.96
C MET A 123 -4.89 -10.40 2.41
N GLU A 124 -6.10 -10.96 2.39
CA GLU A 124 -6.32 -12.38 2.63
C GLU A 124 -7.01 -13.03 1.43
N GLU A 125 -7.19 -12.27 0.34
CA GLU A 125 -7.90 -12.74 -0.86
C GLU A 125 -6.90 -13.27 -1.88
N PHE A 126 -7.08 -14.54 -2.25
CA PHE A 126 -6.28 -15.24 -3.24
C PHE A 126 -7.21 -15.85 -4.29
N LYS A 127 -6.85 -15.65 -5.55
CA LYS A 127 -7.64 -16.19 -6.68
C LYS A 127 -6.92 -17.31 -7.40
#